data_63bec43a9be4e61448772f066471e352
#
_entry.id   63bec43a9be4e61448772f066471e352
#
_cell.length_a   1.000
_cell.length_b   1.000
_cell.length_c   1.000
_cell.angle_alpha   90.00
_cell.angle_beta   90.00
_cell.angle_gamma   90.00
#
_symmetry.space_group_name_H-M   'P 1'
#
loop_
_entity.id
_entity.type
_entity.pdbx_description
1 polymer ?
#
loop_
_entity_poly.entity_id
_entity_poly.type
_entity_poly.pdbx_seq_one_letter_code
_entity_poly.pdbx_strand_id
1 'polypeptide(L)'
;MTKLKLRGVVKRFGENVVCDGIDLDVETGQMVCLIGASGAGKSTLLRCINLLEPVEDGEILLDGEDISEPGLDPQTVRSRIGMVFQSYNLFPHMTALENAMLAPRRVRGLTRAEIQPDVEALFTRFGLQSRMSNYPDQLSGGQQQRVAIVRALAMRPEVMLFDEITSALDPQLVGEVLNVLLMLKEEGMTMVLATHEMGFAREAADKVCFLKDGRIIEEGPPAKLFDAPEREETRAFLARALK
;
A
#
# COMPACT_ATOMS: atom_id res chain seq x y z
N MET A 1 3.27 1.52 -19.43
CA MET A 1 2.20 0.49 -19.64
C MET A 1 1.40 0.39 -18.37
N THR A 2 0.07 0.51 -18.44
CA THR A 2 -0.77 0.55 -17.25
C THR A 2 -0.74 -0.81 -16.55
N LYS A 3 -0.33 -0.84 -15.30
CA LYS A 3 -0.23 -2.05 -14.46
C LYS A 3 -1.53 -2.34 -13.73
N LEU A 4 -2.09 -1.30 -13.09
CA LEU A 4 -3.33 -1.39 -12.34
C LEU A 4 -4.30 -0.31 -12.85
N LYS A 5 -5.54 -0.69 -13.10
CA LYS A 5 -6.55 0.23 -13.64
C LYS A 5 -7.88 0.01 -12.92
N LEU A 6 -8.46 1.08 -12.40
CA LEU A 6 -9.78 1.12 -11.79
C LEU A 6 -10.71 1.89 -12.70
N ARG A 7 -11.94 1.41 -12.87
CA ARG A 7 -12.98 2.08 -13.66
C ARG A 7 -14.31 2.04 -12.93
N GLY A 8 -14.80 3.22 -12.59
CA GLY A 8 -16.10 3.41 -11.95
C GLY A 8 -16.27 2.66 -10.63
N VAL A 9 -15.19 2.43 -9.87
CA VAL A 9 -15.24 1.59 -8.66
C VAL A 9 -16.14 2.20 -7.60
N VAL A 10 -17.14 1.43 -7.18
CA VAL A 10 -18.09 1.81 -6.11
C VAL A 10 -17.98 0.85 -4.94
N LYS A 11 -17.89 1.41 -3.73
CA LYS A 11 -17.94 0.66 -2.46
C LYS A 11 -18.92 1.29 -1.50
N ARG A 12 -19.80 0.46 -0.94
CA ARG A 12 -20.81 0.87 0.05
C ARG A 12 -20.73 0.02 1.32
N PHE A 13 -21.07 0.62 2.43
CA PHE A 13 -21.35 -0.08 3.70
C PHE A 13 -22.76 0.31 4.16
N GLY A 14 -23.72 -0.57 3.89
CA GLY A 14 -25.13 -0.25 4.02
C GLY A 14 -25.53 0.89 3.08
N GLU A 15 -26.08 1.97 3.60
CA GLU A 15 -26.46 3.16 2.81
C GLU A 15 -25.29 4.13 2.56
N ASN A 16 -24.15 3.95 3.26
CA ASN A 16 -23.02 4.86 3.16
C ASN A 16 -22.13 4.49 1.98
N VAL A 17 -22.03 5.39 1.00
CA VAL A 17 -21.12 5.26 -0.15
C VAL A 17 -19.73 5.78 0.27
N VAL A 18 -18.73 4.90 0.26
CA VAL A 18 -17.35 5.22 0.68
C VAL A 18 -16.42 5.41 -0.51
N CYS A 19 -16.63 4.66 -1.60
CA CYS A 19 -16.01 4.94 -2.91
C CYS A 19 -17.16 5.15 -3.90
N ASP A 20 -17.11 6.22 -4.67
CA ASP A 20 -18.21 6.66 -5.53
C ASP A 20 -17.71 6.93 -6.96
N GLY A 21 -17.63 5.86 -7.75
CA GLY A 21 -17.21 5.93 -9.14
C GLY A 21 -15.75 6.31 -9.32
N ILE A 22 -14.84 5.62 -8.62
CA ILE A 22 -13.40 5.93 -8.69
C ILE A 22 -12.78 5.37 -9.96
N ASP A 23 -12.14 6.25 -10.73
CA ASP A 23 -11.22 5.93 -11.82
C ASP A 23 -9.79 6.20 -11.38
N LEU A 24 -8.87 5.25 -11.67
CA LEU A 24 -7.45 5.41 -11.37
C LEU A 24 -6.61 4.57 -12.34
N ASP A 25 -5.58 5.16 -12.92
CA ASP A 25 -4.55 4.44 -13.68
C ASP A 25 -3.22 4.50 -12.93
N VAL A 26 -2.55 3.35 -12.80
CA VAL A 26 -1.20 3.22 -12.21
C VAL A 26 -0.31 2.53 -13.24
N GLU A 27 0.73 3.22 -13.68
CA GLU A 27 1.71 2.68 -14.63
C GLU A 27 2.70 1.73 -13.93
N THR A 28 3.29 0.82 -14.72
CA THR A 28 4.34 -0.09 -14.21
C THR A 28 5.49 0.73 -13.63
N GLY A 29 5.91 0.40 -12.41
CA GLY A 29 6.98 1.09 -11.67
C GLY A 29 6.58 2.44 -11.09
N GLN A 30 5.33 2.87 -11.23
CA GLN A 30 4.85 4.15 -10.73
C GLN A 30 4.52 4.07 -9.23
N MET A 31 4.88 5.11 -8.50
CA MET A 31 4.42 5.38 -7.13
C MET A 31 3.28 6.40 -7.15
N VAL A 32 2.07 5.94 -6.80
CA VAL A 32 0.88 6.79 -6.68
C VAL A 32 0.58 7.04 -5.21
N CYS A 33 0.46 8.30 -4.80
CA CYS A 33 0.05 8.69 -3.45
C CYS A 33 -1.42 9.14 -3.42
N LEU A 34 -2.21 8.52 -2.55
CA LEU A 34 -3.57 8.90 -2.23
C LEU A 34 -3.53 9.82 -0.99
N ILE A 35 -3.92 11.07 -1.15
CA ILE A 35 -4.03 12.04 -0.06
C ILE A 35 -5.49 12.45 0.15
N GLY A 36 -5.81 12.94 1.33
CA GLY A 36 -7.17 13.36 1.68
C GLY A 36 -7.43 13.25 3.18
N ALA A 37 -8.53 13.82 3.62
CA ALA A 37 -8.93 13.79 5.02
C ALA A 37 -9.15 12.34 5.52
N SER A 38 -9.14 12.16 6.86
CA SER A 38 -9.59 10.89 7.44
C SER A 38 -11.04 10.62 7.03
N GLY A 39 -11.36 9.39 6.68
CA GLY A 39 -12.68 9.00 6.19
C GLY A 39 -12.94 9.30 4.70
N ALA A 40 -11.99 9.86 3.94
CA ALA A 40 -12.17 10.15 2.51
C ALA A 40 -12.29 8.89 1.60
N GLY A 41 -12.06 7.69 2.13
CA GLY A 41 -12.16 6.42 1.39
C GLY A 41 -10.82 5.80 0.99
N LYS A 42 -9.67 6.40 1.34
CA LYS A 42 -8.32 5.93 0.94
C LYS A 42 -8.06 4.46 1.30
N SER A 43 -8.20 4.11 2.57
CA SER A 43 -7.98 2.73 3.06
C SER A 43 -8.98 1.73 2.48
N THR A 44 -10.23 2.17 2.29
CA THR A 44 -11.27 1.34 1.67
C THR A 44 -10.92 1.06 0.21
N LEU A 45 -10.46 2.06 -0.54
CA LEU A 45 -10.03 1.88 -1.92
C LEU A 45 -8.87 0.87 -2.02
N LEU A 46 -7.86 0.99 -1.15
CA LEU A 46 -6.75 0.01 -1.11
C LEU A 46 -7.25 -1.42 -0.82
N ARG A 47 -8.23 -1.56 0.09
CA ARG A 47 -8.83 -2.87 0.40
C ARG A 47 -9.69 -3.41 -0.73
N CYS A 48 -10.32 -2.56 -1.53
CA CYS A 48 -11.00 -2.98 -2.76
C CYS A 48 -9.99 -3.50 -3.79
N ILE A 49 -8.85 -2.81 -3.97
CA ILE A 49 -7.83 -3.20 -4.95
C ILE A 49 -7.29 -4.62 -4.69
N ASN A 50 -7.10 -5.02 -3.43
CA ASN A 50 -6.65 -6.39 -3.13
C ASN A 50 -7.79 -7.34 -2.72
N LEU A 51 -9.03 -6.98 -3.00
CA LEU A 51 -10.24 -7.77 -2.74
C LEU A 51 -10.45 -8.15 -1.27
N LEU A 52 -9.90 -7.40 -0.31
CA LEU A 52 -10.30 -7.52 1.10
C LEU A 52 -11.72 -7.00 1.32
N GLU A 53 -12.12 -6.01 0.51
CA GLU A 53 -13.48 -5.53 0.39
C GLU A 53 -13.96 -5.75 -1.05
N PRO A 54 -15.09 -6.43 -1.27
CA PRO A 54 -15.65 -6.57 -2.59
C PRO A 54 -16.18 -5.21 -3.07
N VAL A 55 -16.08 -4.95 -4.37
CA VAL A 55 -16.72 -3.80 -5.02
C VAL A 55 -18.18 -4.11 -5.34
N GLU A 56 -19.05 -3.11 -5.29
CA GLU A 56 -20.46 -3.24 -5.67
C GLU A 56 -20.69 -2.90 -7.14
N ASP A 57 -19.82 -2.07 -7.73
CA ASP A 57 -19.88 -1.69 -9.16
C ASP A 57 -18.50 -1.26 -9.65
N GLY A 58 -18.30 -1.25 -10.95
CA GLY A 58 -17.02 -0.96 -11.58
C GLY A 58 -16.13 -2.18 -11.73
N GLU A 59 -14.93 -1.96 -12.26
CA GLU A 59 -13.95 -3.01 -12.52
C GLU A 59 -12.55 -2.62 -12.03
N ILE A 60 -11.76 -3.62 -11.66
CA ILE A 60 -10.35 -3.47 -11.27
C ILE A 60 -9.52 -4.41 -12.16
N LEU A 61 -8.68 -3.82 -13.01
CA LEU A 61 -7.85 -4.58 -13.94
C LEU A 61 -6.38 -4.57 -13.48
N LEU A 62 -5.77 -5.74 -13.46
CA LEU A 62 -4.34 -5.94 -13.26
C LEU A 62 -3.74 -6.53 -14.54
N ASP A 63 -2.83 -5.81 -15.20
CA ASP A 63 -2.32 -6.16 -16.54
C ASP A 63 -3.43 -6.39 -17.59
N GLY A 64 -4.56 -5.69 -17.46
CA GLY A 64 -5.71 -5.81 -18.36
C GLY A 64 -6.66 -6.97 -18.03
N GLU A 65 -6.37 -7.78 -17.03
CA GLU A 65 -7.26 -8.83 -16.52
C GLU A 65 -8.16 -8.25 -15.41
N ASP A 66 -9.49 -8.39 -15.52
CA ASP A 66 -10.40 -7.98 -14.46
C ASP A 66 -10.28 -8.93 -13.27
N ILE A 67 -9.68 -8.42 -12.19
CA ILE A 67 -9.47 -9.14 -10.94
C ILE A 67 -10.66 -9.03 -9.97
N SER A 68 -11.63 -8.19 -10.27
CA SER A 68 -12.83 -7.98 -9.43
C SER A 68 -14.03 -8.81 -9.90
N GLU A 69 -13.89 -9.59 -10.98
CA GLU A 69 -14.95 -10.41 -11.54
C GLU A 69 -15.48 -11.42 -10.51
N PRO A 70 -16.82 -11.54 -10.35
CA PRO A 70 -17.42 -12.47 -9.41
C PRO A 70 -17.03 -13.93 -9.71
N GLY A 71 -16.56 -14.63 -8.67
CA GLY A 71 -16.16 -16.05 -8.78
C GLY A 71 -14.66 -16.28 -8.90
N LEU A 72 -13.84 -15.24 -9.07
CA LEU A 72 -12.40 -15.36 -8.93
C LEU A 72 -12.00 -15.67 -7.48
N ASP A 73 -11.00 -16.53 -7.31
CA ASP A 73 -10.43 -16.79 -5.98
C ASP A 73 -9.60 -15.58 -5.52
N PRO A 74 -10.03 -14.87 -4.46
CA PRO A 74 -9.29 -13.71 -3.97
C PRO A 74 -7.87 -14.02 -3.52
N GLN A 75 -7.53 -15.28 -3.21
CA GLN A 75 -6.18 -15.66 -2.83
C GLN A 75 -5.21 -15.54 -4.00
N THR A 76 -5.66 -15.85 -5.21
CA THR A 76 -4.87 -15.66 -6.43
C THR A 76 -4.48 -14.19 -6.59
N VAL A 77 -5.44 -13.28 -6.47
CA VAL A 77 -5.20 -11.83 -6.54
C VAL A 77 -4.28 -11.36 -5.42
N ARG A 78 -4.55 -11.76 -4.18
CA ARG A 78 -3.73 -11.38 -3.00
C ARG A 78 -2.30 -11.93 -3.04
N SER A 79 -2.05 -12.96 -3.85
CA SER A 79 -0.68 -13.44 -4.09
C SER A 79 0.11 -12.52 -5.03
N ARG A 80 -0.59 -11.75 -5.89
CA ARG A 80 -0.02 -10.81 -6.86
C ARG A 80 0.03 -9.38 -6.32
N ILE A 81 -0.85 -9.02 -5.38
CA ILE A 81 -0.95 -7.68 -4.79
C ILE A 81 -0.64 -7.75 -3.30
N GLY A 82 0.54 -7.27 -2.91
CA GLY A 82 0.95 -7.16 -1.51
C GLY A 82 0.27 -5.98 -0.82
N MET A 83 -0.09 -6.13 0.46
CA MET A 83 -0.64 -5.03 1.25
C MET A 83 0.03 -4.94 2.61
N VAL A 84 0.39 -3.71 3.00
CA VAL A 84 0.92 -3.36 4.32
C VAL A 84 -0.04 -2.40 4.98
N PHE A 85 -0.46 -2.72 6.22
CA PHE A 85 -1.48 -1.99 6.97
C PHE A 85 -0.86 -1.00 7.93
N GLN A 86 -1.65 -0.03 8.37
CA GLN A 86 -1.33 0.93 9.43
C GLN A 86 -0.89 0.22 10.74
N SER A 87 -1.66 -0.79 11.16
CA SER A 87 -1.24 -1.70 12.21
C SER A 87 -0.44 -2.83 11.59
N TYR A 88 0.72 -3.12 12.10
CA TYR A 88 1.70 -4.07 11.51
C TYR A 88 1.12 -5.46 11.23
N ASN A 89 0.11 -5.87 12.00
CA ASN A 89 -0.61 -7.15 11.89
C ASN A 89 0.33 -8.36 11.88
N LEU A 90 1.43 -8.29 12.64
CA LEU A 90 2.33 -9.42 12.82
C LEU A 90 1.69 -10.44 13.76
N PHE A 91 1.91 -11.72 13.50
CA PHE A 91 1.51 -12.80 14.38
C PHE A 91 2.38 -12.80 15.64
N PRO A 92 1.83 -12.51 16.83
CA PRO A 92 2.63 -12.29 18.04
C PRO A 92 3.34 -13.56 18.55
N HIS A 93 2.85 -14.73 18.19
CA HIS A 93 3.39 -16.04 18.57
C HIS A 93 4.43 -16.58 17.57
N MET A 94 4.79 -15.80 16.56
CA MET A 94 5.78 -16.13 15.54
C MET A 94 6.93 -15.12 15.58
N THR A 95 8.14 -15.60 15.31
CA THR A 95 9.30 -14.72 15.11
C THR A 95 9.14 -13.86 13.86
N ALA A 96 9.97 -12.84 13.70
CA ALA A 96 9.97 -12.00 12.51
C ALA A 96 10.19 -12.83 11.23
N LEU A 97 11.14 -13.75 11.25
CA LEU A 97 11.41 -14.65 10.13
C LEU A 97 10.20 -15.55 9.81
N GLU A 98 9.57 -16.14 10.82
CA GLU A 98 8.38 -16.99 10.65
C GLU A 98 7.19 -16.22 10.09
N ASN A 99 6.99 -14.97 10.56
CA ASN A 99 5.98 -14.07 10.00
C ASN A 99 6.16 -13.87 8.49
N ALA A 100 7.40 -13.62 8.04
CA ALA A 100 7.70 -13.39 6.64
C ALA A 100 7.58 -14.66 5.77
N MET A 101 7.94 -15.83 6.32
CA MET A 101 7.88 -17.11 5.59
C MET A 101 6.49 -17.73 5.54
N LEU A 102 5.53 -17.26 6.34
CA LEU A 102 4.23 -17.93 6.49
C LEU A 102 3.46 -18.02 5.17
N ALA A 103 3.26 -16.87 4.50
CA ALA A 103 2.46 -16.81 3.28
C ALA A 103 3.10 -17.60 2.11
N PRO A 104 4.40 -17.46 1.79
CA PRO A 104 5.03 -18.27 0.75
C PRO A 104 4.90 -19.77 1.00
N ARG A 105 4.99 -20.20 2.27
CA ARG A 105 4.84 -21.62 2.62
C ARG A 105 3.41 -22.12 2.47
N ARG A 106 2.43 -21.33 2.89
CA ARG A 106 1.02 -21.73 2.91
C ARG A 106 0.33 -21.59 1.56
N VAL A 107 0.62 -20.51 0.84
CA VAL A 107 -0.06 -20.16 -0.41
C VAL A 107 0.66 -20.75 -1.62
N ARG A 108 2.01 -20.67 -1.64
CA ARG A 108 2.82 -21.17 -2.76
C ARG A 108 3.34 -22.60 -2.55
N GLY A 109 3.11 -23.20 -1.39
CA GLY A 109 3.54 -24.56 -1.07
C GLY A 109 5.07 -24.72 -0.93
N LEU A 110 5.82 -23.62 -0.81
CA LEU A 110 7.27 -23.66 -0.71
C LEU A 110 7.72 -24.22 0.64
N THR A 111 8.76 -25.03 0.62
CA THR A 111 9.41 -25.53 1.83
C THR A 111 10.19 -24.41 2.52
N ARG A 112 10.53 -24.62 3.79
CA ARG A 112 11.39 -23.69 4.54
C ARG A 112 12.74 -23.49 3.85
N ALA A 113 13.35 -24.55 3.37
CA ALA A 113 14.67 -24.52 2.72
C ALA A 113 14.66 -23.69 1.43
N GLU A 114 13.55 -23.70 0.68
CA GLU A 114 13.42 -22.94 -0.57
C GLU A 114 13.21 -21.45 -0.34
N ILE A 115 12.46 -21.06 0.69
CA ILE A 115 12.11 -19.64 0.88
C ILE A 115 13.03 -18.91 1.85
N GLN A 116 13.66 -19.59 2.80
CA GLN A 116 14.45 -18.96 3.85
C GLN A 116 15.59 -18.07 3.30
N PRO A 117 16.38 -18.48 2.29
CA PRO A 117 17.44 -17.65 1.74
C PRO A 117 16.93 -16.32 1.16
N ASP A 118 15.81 -16.35 0.44
CA ASP A 118 15.19 -15.15 -0.13
C ASP A 118 14.71 -14.19 0.95
N VAL A 119 14.06 -14.74 1.99
CA VAL A 119 13.57 -13.93 3.11
C VAL A 119 14.72 -13.35 3.93
N GLU A 120 15.78 -14.12 4.19
CA GLU A 120 16.98 -13.62 4.89
C GLU A 120 17.67 -12.51 4.10
N ALA A 121 17.70 -12.59 2.77
CA ALA A 121 18.19 -11.51 1.91
C ALA A 121 17.35 -10.24 2.06
N LEU A 122 16.00 -10.36 2.11
CA LEU A 122 15.12 -9.22 2.39
C LEU A 122 15.37 -8.63 3.78
N PHE A 123 15.51 -9.46 4.82
CA PHE A 123 15.85 -8.97 6.17
C PHE A 123 17.17 -8.21 6.20
N THR A 124 18.20 -8.72 5.52
CA THR A 124 19.50 -8.05 5.41
C THR A 124 19.36 -6.71 4.70
N ARG A 125 18.66 -6.69 3.57
CA ARG A 125 18.42 -5.50 2.76
C ARG A 125 17.71 -4.39 3.55
N PHE A 126 16.75 -4.73 4.40
CA PHE A 126 16.01 -3.75 5.21
C PHE A 126 16.58 -3.53 6.62
N GLY A 127 17.84 -3.94 6.86
CA GLY A 127 18.55 -3.69 8.11
C GLY A 127 17.98 -4.46 9.32
N LEU A 128 17.36 -5.62 9.08
CA LEU A 128 16.70 -6.44 10.08
C LEU A 128 17.43 -7.77 10.35
N GLN A 129 18.63 -7.97 9.81
CA GLN A 129 19.36 -9.26 9.89
C GLN A 129 19.48 -9.79 11.32
N SER A 130 19.80 -8.93 12.28
CA SER A 130 19.94 -9.30 13.71
C SER A 130 18.60 -9.49 14.43
N ARG A 131 17.46 -9.28 13.75
CA ARG A 131 16.12 -9.29 14.33
C ARG A 131 15.25 -10.46 13.88
N MET A 132 15.76 -11.38 13.05
CA MET A 132 15.01 -12.49 12.47
C MET A 132 14.37 -13.41 13.51
N SER A 133 15.05 -13.63 14.63
CA SER A 133 14.59 -14.48 15.75
C SER A 133 13.75 -13.76 16.79
N ASN A 134 13.60 -12.43 16.70
CA ASN A 134 12.81 -11.66 17.63
C ASN A 134 11.30 -11.85 17.38
N TYR A 135 10.52 -11.83 18.48
CA TYR A 135 9.07 -11.75 18.43
C TYR A 135 8.63 -10.29 18.27
N PRO A 136 7.39 -10.03 17.81
CA PRO A 136 6.90 -8.66 17.57
C PRO A 136 7.04 -7.71 18.77
N ASP A 137 6.81 -8.18 19.98
CA ASP A 137 6.93 -7.42 21.23
C ASP A 137 8.38 -7.02 21.59
N GLN A 138 9.36 -7.65 20.95
CA GLN A 138 10.79 -7.36 21.09
C GLN A 138 11.32 -6.40 20.00
N LEU A 139 10.43 -5.90 19.13
CA LEU A 139 10.76 -5.03 18.01
C LEU A 139 10.21 -3.63 18.24
N SER A 140 10.97 -2.59 17.85
CA SER A 140 10.42 -1.23 17.78
C SER A 140 9.32 -1.14 16.71
N GLY A 141 8.46 -0.11 16.78
CA GLY A 141 7.39 0.10 15.79
C GLY A 141 7.93 0.14 14.36
N GLY A 142 9.03 0.88 14.11
CA GLY A 142 9.66 0.92 12.78
C GLY A 142 10.24 -0.43 12.34
N GLN A 143 10.76 -1.25 13.28
CA GLN A 143 11.20 -2.61 12.97
C GLN A 143 10.02 -3.51 12.65
N GLN A 144 8.91 -3.44 13.41
CA GLN A 144 7.69 -4.19 13.12
C GLN A 144 7.14 -3.83 11.74
N GLN A 145 7.11 -2.54 11.38
CA GLN A 145 6.67 -2.06 10.08
C GLN A 145 7.54 -2.61 8.95
N ARG A 146 8.87 -2.56 9.12
CA ARG A 146 9.79 -3.15 8.12
C ARG A 146 9.60 -4.66 7.99
N VAL A 147 9.36 -5.38 9.08
CA VAL A 147 9.00 -6.83 9.02
C VAL A 147 7.69 -7.05 8.26
N ALA A 148 6.68 -6.19 8.45
CA ALA A 148 5.43 -6.27 7.70
C ALA A 148 5.64 -6.05 6.19
N ILE A 149 6.54 -5.13 5.81
CA ILE A 149 6.95 -4.92 4.42
C ILE A 149 7.68 -6.15 3.87
N VAL A 150 8.66 -6.69 4.60
CA VAL A 150 9.37 -7.92 4.22
C VAL A 150 8.40 -9.09 4.03
N ARG A 151 7.43 -9.25 4.92
CA ARG A 151 6.37 -10.28 4.81
C ARG A 151 5.59 -10.16 3.51
N ALA A 152 5.20 -8.94 3.12
CA ALA A 152 4.49 -8.72 1.87
C ALA A 152 5.37 -9.00 0.65
N LEU A 153 6.63 -8.53 0.66
CA LEU A 153 7.60 -8.73 -0.42
C LEU A 153 8.03 -10.19 -0.59
N ALA A 154 7.98 -11.00 0.47
CA ALA A 154 8.30 -12.45 0.40
C ALA A 154 7.37 -13.21 -0.55
N MET A 155 6.19 -12.67 -0.84
CA MET A 155 5.27 -13.20 -1.86
C MET A 155 5.67 -12.80 -3.29
N ARG A 156 6.68 -11.93 -3.50
CA ARG A 156 7.08 -11.37 -4.79
C ARG A 156 5.89 -10.75 -5.54
N PRO A 157 5.20 -9.78 -4.92
CA PRO A 157 4.02 -9.16 -5.52
C PRO A 157 4.38 -8.30 -6.71
N GLU A 158 3.40 -8.11 -7.61
CA GLU A 158 3.50 -7.24 -8.78
C GLU A 158 3.15 -5.78 -8.46
N VAL A 159 2.31 -5.57 -7.44
CA VAL A 159 1.89 -4.27 -6.91
C VAL A 159 1.93 -4.30 -5.39
N MET A 160 2.40 -3.23 -4.79
CA MET A 160 2.39 -3.04 -3.34
C MET A 160 1.43 -1.91 -2.94
N LEU A 161 0.57 -2.21 -1.97
CA LEU A 161 -0.37 -1.25 -1.38
C LEU A 161 0.06 -0.93 0.05
N PHE A 162 0.08 0.36 0.39
CA PHE A 162 0.49 0.83 1.71
C PHE A 162 -0.60 1.72 2.33
N ASP A 163 -1.18 1.27 3.44
CA ASP A 163 -2.27 1.96 4.12
C ASP A 163 -1.75 2.68 5.37
N GLU A 164 -1.45 3.98 5.23
CA GLU A 164 -1.03 4.89 6.31
C GLU A 164 0.07 4.32 7.22
N ILE A 165 1.09 3.70 6.62
CA ILE A 165 2.10 2.88 7.31
C ILE A 165 3.02 3.64 8.28
N THR A 166 2.97 4.96 8.31
CA THR A 166 3.75 5.82 9.21
C THR A 166 2.95 6.35 10.39
N SER A 167 1.61 6.33 10.31
CA SER A 167 0.75 7.01 11.29
C SER A 167 0.78 6.43 12.71
N ALA A 168 1.21 5.16 12.87
CA ALA A 168 1.37 4.51 14.17
C ALA A 168 2.81 4.58 14.70
N LEU A 169 3.71 5.30 14.01
CA LEU A 169 5.13 5.38 14.36
C LEU A 169 5.47 6.64 15.13
N ASP A 170 6.50 6.52 15.97
CA ASP A 170 7.18 7.70 16.51
C ASP A 170 7.77 8.51 15.33
N PRO A 171 7.65 9.86 15.33
CA PRO A 171 8.18 10.72 14.26
C PRO A 171 9.65 10.46 13.91
N GLN A 172 10.47 10.05 14.90
CA GLN A 172 11.87 9.71 14.66
C GLN A 172 12.07 8.47 13.79
N LEU A 173 11.09 7.56 13.75
CA LEU A 173 11.14 6.31 13.00
C LEU A 173 10.48 6.41 11.60
N VAL A 174 9.72 7.46 11.35
CA VAL A 174 9.03 7.69 10.07
C VAL A 174 10.01 7.66 8.91
N GLY A 175 11.13 8.40 9.02
CA GLY A 175 12.16 8.48 7.97
C GLY A 175 12.74 7.12 7.57
N GLU A 176 12.92 6.20 8.53
CA GLU A 176 13.43 4.85 8.23
C GLU A 176 12.48 4.05 7.35
N VAL A 177 11.17 4.17 7.57
CA VAL A 177 10.15 3.47 6.78
C VAL A 177 9.97 4.12 5.42
N LEU A 178 9.98 5.46 5.34
CA LEU A 178 9.91 6.17 4.06
C LEU A 178 11.10 5.86 3.16
N ASN A 179 12.31 5.73 3.72
CA ASN A 179 13.49 5.31 2.97
C ASN A 179 13.33 3.92 2.34
N VAL A 180 12.63 2.99 3.02
CA VAL A 180 12.31 1.67 2.43
C VAL A 180 11.43 1.84 1.20
N LEU A 181 10.44 2.75 1.23
CA LEU A 181 9.60 3.01 0.05
C LEU A 181 10.39 3.61 -1.11
N LEU A 182 11.34 4.50 -0.83
CA LEU A 182 12.23 5.05 -1.87
C LEU A 182 13.09 3.96 -2.51
N MET A 183 13.66 3.06 -1.72
CA MET A 183 14.41 1.91 -2.25
C MET A 183 13.55 1.05 -3.17
N LEU A 184 12.30 0.76 -2.79
CA LEU A 184 11.38 -0.02 -3.61
C LEU A 184 11.01 0.72 -4.90
N LYS A 185 10.85 2.04 -4.86
CA LYS A 185 10.61 2.87 -6.04
C LYS A 185 11.78 2.81 -7.01
N GLU A 186 13.01 2.99 -6.52
CA GLU A 186 14.24 2.92 -7.33
C GLU A 186 14.40 1.58 -8.04
N GLU A 187 13.87 0.49 -7.45
CA GLU A 187 13.86 -0.84 -8.05
C GLU A 187 12.70 -1.07 -9.02
N GLY A 188 11.86 -0.05 -9.25
CA GLY A 188 10.75 -0.12 -10.19
C GLY A 188 9.51 -0.83 -9.65
N MET A 189 9.33 -0.92 -8.32
CA MET A 189 8.12 -1.48 -7.73
C MET A 189 6.92 -0.56 -8.02
N THR A 190 5.84 -1.14 -8.54
CA THR A 190 4.56 -0.43 -8.68
C THR A 190 3.89 -0.32 -7.32
N MET A 191 3.52 0.91 -6.90
CA MET A 191 3.03 1.15 -5.54
C MET A 191 1.85 2.12 -5.51
N VAL A 192 0.89 1.85 -4.61
CA VAL A 192 -0.17 2.80 -4.25
C VAL A 192 -0.14 3.02 -2.73
N LEU A 193 0.02 4.27 -2.30
CA LEU A 193 0.14 4.65 -0.90
C LEU A 193 -1.01 5.55 -0.47
N ALA A 194 -1.73 5.20 0.59
CA ALA A 194 -2.49 6.17 1.38
C ALA A 194 -1.56 6.79 2.41
N THR A 195 -1.40 8.10 2.43
CA THR A 195 -0.46 8.78 3.33
C THR A 195 -0.93 10.14 3.80
N HIS A 196 -0.49 10.52 4.99
CA HIS A 196 -0.57 11.88 5.54
C HIS A 196 0.79 12.63 5.48
N GLU A 197 1.83 11.97 4.98
CA GLU A 197 3.17 12.56 4.82
C GLU A 197 3.23 13.39 3.53
N MET A 198 2.75 14.64 3.61
CA MET A 198 2.65 15.52 2.42
C MET A 198 4.02 15.83 1.81
N GLY A 199 5.06 16.01 2.65
CA GLY A 199 6.43 16.20 2.18
C GLY A 199 6.92 15.02 1.35
N PHE A 200 6.72 13.80 1.85
CA PHE A 200 7.08 12.58 1.13
C PHE A 200 6.28 12.42 -0.18
N ALA A 201 4.96 12.63 -0.14
CA ALA A 201 4.15 12.57 -1.35
C ALA A 201 4.60 13.57 -2.41
N ARG A 202 5.01 14.80 -2.01
CA ARG A 202 5.52 15.83 -2.91
C ARG A 202 6.87 15.45 -3.55
N GLU A 203 7.77 14.84 -2.78
CA GLU A 203 9.13 14.53 -3.22
C GLU A 203 9.25 13.19 -3.95
N ALA A 204 8.49 12.19 -3.49
CA ALA A 204 8.67 10.82 -3.92
C ALA A 204 7.63 10.31 -4.92
N ALA A 205 6.40 10.82 -4.90
CA ALA A 205 5.36 10.30 -5.78
C ALA A 205 5.60 10.68 -7.25
N ASP A 206 5.16 9.80 -8.17
CA ASP A 206 5.09 10.11 -9.60
C ASP A 206 3.72 10.73 -9.94
N LYS A 207 2.69 10.32 -9.20
CA LYS A 207 1.34 10.87 -9.28
C LYS A 207 0.74 10.98 -7.88
N VAL A 208 0.00 12.05 -7.63
CA VAL A 208 -0.77 12.26 -6.42
C VAL A 208 -2.24 12.38 -6.78
N CYS A 209 -3.10 11.70 -6.04
CA CYS A 209 -4.55 11.74 -6.18
C CYS A 209 -5.17 12.27 -4.87
N PHE A 210 -5.91 13.36 -4.97
CA PHE A 210 -6.64 13.92 -3.84
C PHE A 210 -8.05 13.31 -3.78
N LEU A 211 -8.32 12.56 -2.71
CA LEU A 211 -9.61 11.96 -2.41
C LEU A 211 -10.42 12.83 -1.46
N LYS A 212 -11.68 13.05 -1.81
CA LYS A 212 -12.67 13.72 -0.95
C LYS A 212 -14.04 13.10 -1.21
N ASP A 213 -14.75 12.77 -0.13
CA ASP A 213 -16.12 12.25 -0.18
C ASP A 213 -16.28 11.05 -1.14
N GLY A 214 -15.30 10.13 -1.10
CA GLY A 214 -15.29 8.90 -1.90
C GLY A 214 -14.90 9.08 -3.37
N ARG A 215 -14.47 10.26 -3.81
CA ARG A 215 -14.10 10.56 -5.21
C ARG A 215 -12.68 11.09 -5.32
N ILE A 216 -12.00 10.79 -6.42
CA ILE A 216 -10.79 11.51 -6.81
C ILE A 216 -11.21 12.86 -7.40
N ILE A 217 -10.95 13.93 -6.65
CA ILE A 217 -11.34 15.30 -7.04
C ILE A 217 -10.30 15.91 -7.96
N GLU A 218 -9.03 15.60 -7.73
CA GLU A 218 -7.91 16.10 -8.53
C GLU A 218 -6.77 15.10 -8.49
N GLU A 219 -6.11 14.91 -9.64
CA GLU A 219 -4.91 14.09 -9.74
C GLU A 219 -3.89 14.69 -10.69
N GLY A 220 -2.64 14.33 -10.51
CA GLY A 220 -1.56 14.76 -11.38
C GLY A 220 -0.16 14.60 -10.78
N PRO A 221 0.87 15.10 -11.48
CA PRO A 221 2.21 15.14 -10.92
C PRO A 221 2.25 15.97 -9.64
N PRO A 222 3.13 15.63 -8.66
CA PRO A 222 3.22 16.33 -7.39
C PRO A 222 3.35 17.85 -7.54
N ALA A 223 4.22 18.33 -8.43
CA ALA A 223 4.42 19.76 -8.67
C ALA A 223 3.10 20.48 -9.03
N LYS A 224 2.26 19.87 -9.90
CA LYS A 224 0.97 20.44 -10.26
C LYS A 224 0.05 20.50 -9.05
N LEU A 225 -0.11 19.41 -8.35
CA LEU A 225 -1.11 19.27 -7.28
C LEU A 225 -0.74 20.08 -6.02
N PHE A 226 0.56 20.15 -5.67
CA PHE A 226 1.00 20.88 -4.48
C PHE A 226 1.24 22.37 -4.71
N ASP A 227 1.74 22.76 -5.91
CA ASP A 227 2.16 24.14 -6.18
C ASP A 227 1.09 24.96 -6.92
N ALA A 228 0.26 24.28 -7.75
CA ALA A 228 -0.76 24.94 -8.57
C ALA A 228 -2.06 24.11 -8.63
N PRO A 229 -2.69 23.75 -7.49
CA PRO A 229 -3.93 22.99 -7.47
C PRO A 229 -5.07 23.76 -8.16
N GLU A 230 -5.78 23.09 -9.05
CA GLU A 230 -6.86 23.68 -9.84
C GLU A 230 -8.17 23.77 -9.03
N ARG A 231 -8.42 22.77 -8.17
CA ARG A 231 -9.65 22.70 -7.37
C ARG A 231 -9.51 23.48 -6.06
N GLU A 232 -10.58 24.17 -5.69
CA GLU A 232 -10.63 24.91 -4.42
C GLU A 232 -10.54 23.98 -3.21
N GLU A 233 -11.16 22.80 -3.31
CA GLU A 233 -11.12 21.77 -2.28
C GLU A 233 -9.69 21.28 -2.02
N THR A 234 -8.91 21.09 -3.08
CA THR A 234 -7.49 20.69 -2.99
C THR A 234 -6.67 21.77 -2.31
N ARG A 235 -6.86 23.05 -2.72
CA ARG A 235 -6.20 24.21 -2.09
C ARG A 235 -6.51 24.29 -0.59
N ALA A 236 -7.79 24.17 -0.25
CA ALA A 236 -8.24 24.26 1.15
C ALA A 236 -7.70 23.09 2.01
N PHE A 237 -7.59 21.89 1.44
CA PHE A 237 -6.99 20.74 2.13
C PHE A 237 -5.49 20.95 2.35
N LEU A 238 -4.74 21.29 1.31
CA LEU A 238 -3.29 21.47 1.38
C LEU A 238 -2.88 22.62 2.31
N ALA A 239 -3.64 23.72 2.31
CA ALA A 239 -3.41 24.84 3.23
C ALA A 239 -3.53 24.47 4.71
N ARG A 240 -4.24 23.38 5.05
CA ARG A 240 -4.34 22.83 6.41
C ARG A 240 -3.30 21.76 6.70
N ALA A 241 -3.01 20.90 5.70
CA ALA A 241 -2.12 19.76 5.85
C ALA A 241 -0.62 20.10 5.83
N LEU A 242 -0.27 21.28 5.29
CA LEU A 242 1.12 21.78 5.20
C LEU A 242 1.50 22.76 6.34
N LYS A 243 0.60 23.00 7.31
CA LYS A 243 0.87 23.77 8.52
C LYS A 243 1.45 22.89 9.62
#